data_89866beb4ac946461617e99ad69f6442
#
_entry.id   89866beb4ac946461617e99ad69f6442
#
_cell.length_a   1.000
_cell.length_b   1.000
_cell.length_c   1.000
_cell.angle_alpha   90.00
_cell.angle_beta   90.00
_cell.angle_gamma   90.00
#
_symmetry.space_group_name_H-M   'P 1'
#
loop_
_entity.id
_entity.type
_entity.pdbx_description
1 polymer ?
#
loop_
_entity_poly.entity_id
_entity_poly.type
_entity_poly.pdbx_seq_one_letter_code
_entity_poly.pdbx_strand_id
1 'polypeptide(L)'
;AGQIARLKGARTVGVAGTAEKCRYTVQQFGFERCLNYNDDDFVEQLKDACPDGIDIYFENVGGKVFDAACALMNTAGRIPVCGMISRYNDTALPEGPDTLPRLMRAILTRRLLVCGFIITDHGHRLGDFLKDMGGWLESGEVHYREDVTAGLENAVHVFQGLLAGSNTGKALIRVSDDPTMKR
;
A
#
# COMPACT_ATOMS: atom_id res chain seq x y z
N ALA A 1 5.54 3.06 3.02
CA ALA A 1 6.35 2.99 1.78
C ALA A 1 6.28 4.31 1.01
N GLY A 2 5.08 4.79 0.59
CA GLY A 2 4.93 5.92 -0.33
C GLY A 2 5.51 7.25 0.18
N GLN A 3 5.29 7.63 1.44
CA GLN A 3 5.90 8.84 1.99
C GLN A 3 7.43 8.78 1.98
N ILE A 4 8.01 7.62 2.31
CA ILE A 4 9.46 7.41 2.23
C ILE A 4 9.94 7.55 0.78
N ALA A 5 9.22 6.97 -0.18
CA ALA A 5 9.55 7.11 -1.60
C ALA A 5 9.55 8.58 -2.03
N ARG A 6 8.55 9.36 -1.62
CA ARG A 6 8.48 10.81 -1.85
C ARG A 6 9.68 11.55 -1.25
N LEU A 7 10.03 11.27 0.01
CA LEU A 7 11.19 11.88 0.67
C LEU A 7 12.53 11.52 -0.01
N LYS A 8 12.58 10.38 -0.69
CA LYS A 8 13.72 9.98 -1.52
C LYS A 8 13.62 10.49 -2.98
N GLY A 9 12.71 11.43 -3.26
CA GLY A 9 12.58 12.11 -4.56
C GLY A 9 11.72 11.40 -5.60
N ALA A 10 10.99 10.33 -5.24
CA ALA A 10 10.08 9.68 -6.16
C ALA A 10 8.77 10.46 -6.30
N ARG A 11 8.23 10.50 -7.51
CA ARG A 11 6.85 10.87 -7.77
C ARG A 11 5.95 9.75 -7.28
N THR A 12 4.95 10.05 -6.45
CA THR A 12 4.12 9.03 -5.81
C THR A 12 2.67 9.14 -6.23
N VAL A 13 2.12 8.03 -6.73
CA VAL A 13 0.70 7.85 -7.02
C VAL A 13 0.17 6.76 -6.09
N GLY A 14 -0.89 7.08 -5.34
CA GLY A 14 -1.54 6.16 -4.42
C GLY A 14 -2.79 5.53 -5.03
N VAL A 15 -3.22 4.41 -4.46
CA VAL A 15 -4.49 3.76 -4.78
C VAL A 15 -5.19 3.41 -3.47
N ALA A 16 -6.48 3.73 -3.36
CA ALA A 16 -7.29 3.45 -2.18
C ALA A 16 -8.72 3.07 -2.57
N GLY A 17 -9.53 2.62 -1.60
CA GLY A 17 -10.88 2.10 -1.88
C GLY A 17 -12.00 3.12 -1.76
N THR A 18 -11.72 4.37 -1.38
CA THR A 18 -12.73 5.43 -1.28
C THR A 18 -12.14 6.78 -1.64
N ALA A 19 -12.99 7.68 -2.14
CA ALA A 19 -12.61 9.06 -2.47
C ALA A 19 -12.09 9.83 -1.24
N GLU A 20 -12.60 9.52 -0.04
CA GLU A 20 -12.12 10.11 1.21
C GLU A 20 -10.67 9.72 1.51
N LYS A 21 -10.35 8.41 1.43
CA LYS A 21 -8.98 7.91 1.61
C LYS A 21 -8.03 8.48 0.58
N CYS A 22 -8.48 8.63 -0.67
CA CYS A 22 -7.69 9.25 -1.73
C CYS A 22 -7.36 10.71 -1.40
N ARG A 23 -8.36 11.50 -1.00
CA ARG A 23 -8.13 12.89 -0.56
C ARG A 23 -7.18 12.97 0.63
N TYR A 24 -7.37 12.12 1.63
CA TYR A 24 -6.49 12.05 2.80
C TYR A 24 -5.05 11.75 2.41
N THR A 25 -4.84 10.78 1.51
CA THR A 25 -3.51 10.39 1.02
C THR A 25 -2.80 11.55 0.32
N VAL A 26 -3.50 12.31 -0.49
CA VAL A 26 -2.94 13.50 -1.16
C VAL A 26 -2.64 14.60 -0.15
N GLN A 27 -3.60 14.95 0.70
CA GLN A 27 -3.52 16.11 1.58
C GLN A 27 -2.58 15.90 2.77
N GLN A 28 -2.55 14.69 3.34
CA GLN A 28 -1.79 14.41 4.55
C GLN A 28 -0.47 13.68 4.29
N PHE A 29 -0.43 12.80 3.30
CA PHE A 29 0.78 12.04 2.98
C PHE A 29 1.60 12.66 1.84
N GLY A 30 1.09 13.73 1.21
CA GLY A 30 1.79 14.47 0.18
C GLY A 30 1.98 13.70 -1.14
N PHE A 31 1.12 12.72 -1.42
CA PHE A 31 1.13 12.06 -2.72
C PHE A 31 0.64 13.03 -3.80
N GLU A 32 1.19 12.93 -4.99
CA GLU A 32 0.78 13.79 -6.10
C GLU A 32 -0.66 13.49 -6.53
N ARG A 33 -1.02 12.21 -6.60
CA ARG A 33 -2.39 11.74 -6.88
C ARG A 33 -2.70 10.49 -6.05
N CYS A 34 -3.98 10.28 -5.80
CA CYS A 34 -4.47 9.02 -5.27
C CYS A 34 -5.80 8.68 -5.95
N LEU A 35 -5.94 7.44 -6.42
CA LEU A 35 -7.04 6.99 -7.25
C LEU A 35 -7.91 6.00 -6.48
N ASN A 36 -9.22 6.10 -6.66
CA ASN A 36 -10.14 5.13 -6.09
C ASN A 36 -10.29 3.94 -7.05
N TYR A 37 -9.79 2.78 -6.63
CA TYR A 37 -9.86 1.58 -7.48
C TYR A 37 -11.29 1.06 -7.70
N ASN A 38 -12.30 1.59 -7.02
CA ASN A 38 -13.69 1.24 -7.23
C ASN A 38 -14.39 2.07 -8.30
N ASP A 39 -13.75 3.12 -8.81
CA ASP A 39 -14.29 3.91 -9.92
C ASP A 39 -14.25 3.08 -11.21
N ASP A 40 -15.28 3.24 -12.06
CA ASP A 40 -15.43 2.45 -13.29
C ASP A 40 -14.29 2.72 -14.28
N ASP A 41 -13.77 3.94 -14.28
CA ASP A 41 -12.68 4.41 -15.15
C ASP A 41 -11.29 4.38 -14.48
N PHE A 42 -11.13 3.58 -13.39
CA PHE A 42 -9.88 3.50 -12.62
C PHE A 42 -8.65 3.25 -13.48
N VAL A 43 -8.76 2.37 -14.50
CA VAL A 43 -7.63 2.00 -15.36
C VAL A 43 -7.17 3.19 -16.20
N GLU A 44 -8.10 3.95 -16.74
CA GLU A 44 -7.84 5.18 -17.50
C GLU A 44 -7.25 6.26 -16.60
N GLN A 45 -7.83 6.45 -15.41
CA GLN A 45 -7.29 7.38 -14.41
C GLN A 45 -5.86 7.03 -14.01
N LEU A 46 -5.53 5.73 -13.84
CA LEU A 46 -4.18 5.29 -13.51
C LEU A 46 -3.19 5.58 -14.66
N LYS A 47 -3.59 5.35 -15.88
CA LYS A 47 -2.81 5.69 -17.07
C LYS A 47 -2.52 7.19 -17.15
N ASP A 48 -3.54 8.02 -16.93
CA ASP A 48 -3.40 9.49 -16.92
C ASP A 48 -2.56 9.99 -15.73
N ALA A 49 -2.60 9.26 -14.60
CA ALA A 49 -1.78 9.56 -13.45
C ALA A 49 -0.32 9.13 -13.63
N CYS A 50 -0.04 8.22 -14.54
CA CYS A 50 1.29 7.68 -14.80
C CYS A 50 1.66 7.79 -16.30
N PRO A 51 1.72 9.01 -16.88
CA PRO A 51 1.94 9.20 -18.32
C PRO A 51 3.31 8.66 -18.78
N ASP A 52 4.30 8.67 -17.90
CA ASP A 52 5.66 8.17 -18.16
C ASP A 52 5.84 6.70 -17.71
N GLY A 53 4.75 6.02 -17.37
CA GLY A 53 4.77 4.66 -16.83
C GLY A 53 5.12 4.59 -15.34
N ILE A 54 5.40 3.36 -14.87
CA ILE A 54 5.67 3.05 -13.46
C ILE A 54 7.02 2.35 -13.34
N ASP A 55 7.94 2.92 -12.57
CA ASP A 55 9.26 2.33 -12.31
C ASP A 55 9.24 1.37 -11.12
N ILE A 56 8.41 1.70 -10.10
CA ILE A 56 8.28 0.88 -8.90
C ILE A 56 6.79 0.77 -8.53
N TYR A 57 6.30 -0.45 -8.46
CA TYR A 57 4.98 -0.75 -7.93
C TYR A 57 5.09 -1.56 -6.63
N PHE A 58 4.73 -0.94 -5.50
CA PHE A 58 4.76 -1.59 -4.19
C PHE A 58 3.45 -2.34 -3.97
N GLU A 59 3.51 -3.66 -4.08
CA GLU A 59 2.33 -4.52 -4.08
C GLU A 59 1.92 -4.97 -2.68
N ASN A 60 0.65 -4.70 -2.33
CA ASN A 60 0.01 -5.14 -1.08
C ASN A 60 -1.37 -5.76 -1.29
N VAL A 61 -1.97 -5.62 -2.46
CA VAL A 61 -3.41 -5.84 -2.66
C VAL A 61 -3.71 -7.00 -3.59
N GLY A 62 -3.06 -7.07 -4.75
CA GLY A 62 -3.40 -8.02 -5.83
C GLY A 62 -4.57 -7.57 -6.69
N GLY A 63 -5.11 -8.51 -7.45
CA GLY A 63 -6.33 -8.33 -8.25
C GLY A 63 -6.23 -7.24 -9.32
N LYS A 64 -7.33 -6.53 -9.57
CA LYS A 64 -7.42 -5.54 -10.66
C LYS A 64 -6.41 -4.40 -10.56
N VAL A 65 -5.98 -4.03 -9.34
CA VAL A 65 -4.97 -2.98 -9.12
C VAL A 65 -3.61 -3.46 -9.62
N PHE A 66 -3.23 -4.70 -9.27
CA PHE A 66 -2.02 -5.33 -9.77
C PHE A 66 -1.99 -5.40 -11.29
N ASP A 67 -3.09 -5.88 -11.90
CA ASP A 67 -3.21 -6.01 -13.35
C ASP A 67 -3.06 -4.66 -14.08
N ALA A 68 -3.69 -3.62 -13.56
CA ALA A 68 -3.61 -2.27 -14.11
C ALA A 68 -2.19 -1.69 -13.98
N ALA A 69 -1.57 -1.82 -12.80
CA ALA A 69 -0.21 -1.35 -12.56
C ALA A 69 0.81 -2.09 -13.44
N CYS A 70 0.72 -3.43 -13.54
CA CYS A 70 1.59 -4.22 -14.40
C CYS A 70 1.53 -3.81 -15.87
N ALA A 71 0.38 -3.36 -16.35
CA ALA A 71 0.23 -2.89 -17.73
C ALA A 71 1.04 -1.62 -18.02
N LEU A 72 1.32 -0.82 -16.99
CA LEU A 72 2.03 0.47 -17.08
C LEU A 72 3.50 0.40 -16.64
N MET A 73 4.00 -0.78 -16.21
CA MET A 73 5.39 -0.90 -15.75
C MET A 73 6.40 -0.56 -16.84
N ASN A 74 7.38 0.23 -16.50
CA ASN A 74 8.51 0.56 -17.37
C ASN A 74 9.48 -0.62 -17.51
N THR A 75 10.35 -0.55 -18.52
CA THR A 75 11.45 -1.47 -18.68
C THR A 75 12.38 -1.40 -17.46
N ALA A 76 12.80 -2.57 -16.96
CA ALA A 76 13.56 -2.73 -15.71
C ALA A 76 12.80 -2.26 -14.45
N GLY A 77 11.47 -2.12 -14.53
CA GLY A 77 10.63 -1.79 -13.40
C GLY A 77 10.69 -2.86 -12.29
N ARG A 78 10.39 -2.45 -11.07
CA ARG A 78 10.50 -3.28 -9.86
C ARG A 78 9.16 -3.41 -9.18
N ILE A 79 8.81 -4.64 -8.80
CA ILE A 79 7.58 -4.96 -8.07
C ILE A 79 7.96 -5.70 -6.78
N PRO A 80 8.23 -4.98 -5.66
CA PRO A 80 8.33 -5.60 -4.36
C PRO A 80 6.93 -6.06 -3.91
N VAL A 81 6.77 -7.37 -3.70
CA VAL A 81 5.51 -8.00 -3.26
C VAL A 81 5.54 -8.14 -1.75
N CYS A 82 4.85 -7.24 -1.06
CA CYS A 82 4.72 -7.21 0.40
C CYS A 82 3.50 -8.00 0.88
N GLY A 83 2.42 -8.05 0.10
CA GLY A 83 1.19 -8.72 0.46
C GLY A 83 0.21 -8.84 -0.70
N MET A 84 -0.88 -9.57 -0.46
CA MET A 84 -1.96 -9.80 -1.42
C MET A 84 -3.30 -9.84 -0.66
N ILE A 85 -3.63 -8.78 0.08
CA ILE A 85 -4.76 -8.79 1.02
C ILE A 85 -6.10 -9.12 0.36
N SER A 86 -6.29 -8.81 -0.92
CA SER A 86 -7.51 -9.15 -1.67
C SER A 86 -7.72 -10.66 -1.84
N ARG A 87 -6.69 -11.48 -1.53
CA ARG A 87 -6.69 -12.93 -1.72
C ARG A 87 -6.56 -13.73 -0.42
N TYR A 88 -6.41 -13.08 0.73
CA TYR A 88 -6.17 -13.80 2.00
C TYR A 88 -7.33 -14.65 2.46
N ASN A 89 -8.55 -14.37 2.00
CA ASN A 89 -9.75 -15.14 2.32
C ASN A 89 -10.18 -16.11 1.19
N ASP A 90 -9.40 -16.21 0.11
CA ASP A 90 -9.73 -17.11 -0.99
C ASP A 90 -9.56 -18.56 -0.53
N THR A 91 -10.62 -19.36 -0.71
CA THR A 91 -10.62 -20.81 -0.43
C THR A 91 -10.44 -21.66 -1.69
N ALA A 92 -10.43 -21.02 -2.85
CA ALA A 92 -10.21 -21.62 -4.16
C ALA A 92 -9.44 -20.64 -5.07
N LEU A 93 -8.96 -21.13 -6.20
CA LEU A 93 -8.41 -20.25 -7.22
C LEU A 93 -9.50 -19.30 -7.73
N PRO A 94 -9.15 -18.03 -8.04
CA PRO A 94 -10.08 -17.06 -8.57
C PRO A 94 -10.68 -17.53 -9.89
N GLU A 95 -11.98 -17.31 -10.06
CA GLU A 95 -12.65 -17.54 -11.32
C GLU A 95 -12.16 -16.53 -12.39
N GLY A 96 -12.20 -16.96 -13.65
CA GLY A 96 -11.86 -16.14 -14.79
C GLY A 96 -10.67 -16.67 -15.60
N PRO A 97 -10.23 -15.93 -16.61
CA PRO A 97 -9.11 -16.34 -17.44
C PRO A 97 -7.80 -16.35 -16.63
N ASP A 98 -6.93 -17.32 -16.92
CA ASP A 98 -5.57 -17.34 -16.37
C ASP A 98 -4.77 -16.13 -16.89
N THR A 99 -4.40 -15.21 -15.98
CA THR A 99 -3.61 -14.00 -16.32
C THR A 99 -2.11 -14.22 -16.19
N LEU A 100 -1.64 -15.38 -15.69
CA LEU A 100 -0.22 -15.67 -15.51
C LEU A 100 0.59 -15.55 -16.81
N PRO A 101 0.13 -16.05 -17.97
CA PRO A 101 0.90 -15.90 -19.22
C PRO A 101 1.14 -14.42 -19.61
N ARG A 102 0.17 -13.54 -19.31
CA ARG A 102 0.32 -12.08 -19.53
C ARG A 102 1.39 -11.49 -18.61
N LEU A 103 1.39 -11.87 -17.35
CA LEU A 103 2.41 -11.45 -16.37
C LEU A 103 3.79 -11.93 -16.78
N MET A 104 3.95 -13.22 -17.12
CA MET A 104 5.22 -13.81 -17.57
C MET A 104 5.77 -13.10 -18.81
N ARG A 105 4.89 -12.77 -19.75
CA ARG A 105 5.28 -11.98 -20.92
C ARG A 105 5.77 -10.58 -20.52
N ALA A 106 5.08 -9.89 -19.61
CA ALA A 106 5.50 -8.57 -19.15
C ALA A 106 6.86 -8.63 -18.43
N ILE A 107 7.08 -9.62 -17.57
CA ILE A 107 8.36 -9.86 -16.90
C ILE A 107 9.47 -10.04 -17.93
N LEU A 108 9.26 -10.90 -18.91
CA LEU A 108 10.27 -11.20 -19.96
C LEU A 108 10.56 -9.96 -20.82
N THR A 109 9.51 -9.36 -21.40
CA THR A 109 9.70 -8.32 -22.42
C THR A 109 10.15 -6.97 -21.82
N ARG A 110 9.71 -6.66 -20.62
CA ARG A 110 10.11 -5.44 -19.89
C ARG A 110 11.24 -5.67 -18.89
N ARG A 111 11.71 -6.91 -18.74
CA ARG A 111 12.78 -7.30 -17.79
C ARG A 111 12.45 -6.84 -16.36
N LEU A 112 11.20 -7.09 -15.92
CA LEU A 112 10.74 -6.69 -14.59
C LEU A 112 11.43 -7.51 -13.50
N LEU A 113 11.77 -6.87 -12.39
CA LEU A 113 12.17 -7.54 -11.16
C LEU A 113 10.94 -7.65 -10.24
N VAL A 114 10.37 -8.84 -10.15
CA VAL A 114 9.28 -9.14 -9.20
C VAL A 114 9.88 -9.94 -8.04
N CYS A 115 9.79 -9.39 -6.82
CA CYS A 115 10.45 -9.98 -5.65
C CYS A 115 9.52 -9.94 -4.44
N GLY A 116 9.19 -11.13 -3.90
CA GLY A 116 8.55 -11.25 -2.59
C GLY A 116 9.55 -11.02 -1.47
N PHE A 117 9.10 -10.51 -0.34
CA PHE A 117 9.91 -10.36 0.87
C PHE A 117 9.04 -10.45 2.12
N ILE A 118 9.66 -10.88 3.20
CA ILE A 118 9.10 -10.81 4.56
C ILE A 118 9.92 -9.82 5.37
N ILE A 119 9.28 -9.00 6.19
CA ILE A 119 9.97 -7.90 6.90
C ILE A 119 11.12 -8.39 7.78
N THR A 120 11.05 -9.61 8.31
CA THR A 120 12.11 -10.20 9.12
C THR A 120 13.41 -10.43 8.35
N ASP A 121 13.36 -10.59 7.02
CA ASP A 121 14.55 -10.74 6.17
C ASP A 121 15.42 -9.48 6.21
N HIS A 122 14.81 -8.35 6.56
CA HIS A 122 15.44 -7.03 6.65
C HIS A 122 15.68 -6.56 8.08
N GLY A 123 15.59 -7.46 9.08
CA GLY A 123 15.76 -7.12 10.50
C GLY A 123 17.07 -6.38 10.83
N HIS A 124 18.14 -6.67 10.10
CA HIS A 124 19.44 -6.01 10.23
C HIS A 124 19.38 -4.50 9.91
N ARG A 125 18.35 -4.02 9.21
CA ARG A 125 18.13 -2.60 8.87
C ARG A 125 17.20 -1.86 9.83
N LEU A 126 16.72 -2.54 10.89
CA LEU A 126 15.75 -1.94 11.81
C LEU A 126 16.31 -0.65 12.49
N GLY A 127 17.57 -0.66 12.88
CA GLY A 127 18.21 0.51 13.52
C GLY A 127 18.24 1.74 12.61
N ASP A 128 18.62 1.56 11.34
CA ASP A 128 18.59 2.63 10.33
C ASP A 128 17.19 3.15 10.09
N PHE A 129 16.22 2.24 9.98
CA PHE A 129 14.81 2.60 9.80
C PHE A 129 14.27 3.42 10.98
N LEU A 130 14.52 3.00 12.22
CA LEU A 130 14.05 3.72 13.40
C LEU A 130 14.65 5.12 13.51
N LYS A 131 15.93 5.26 13.18
CA LYS A 131 16.62 6.55 13.15
C LYS A 131 16.00 7.50 12.12
N ASP A 132 15.89 7.05 10.86
CA ASP A 132 15.34 7.86 9.78
C ASP A 132 13.87 8.21 10.06
N MET A 133 13.06 7.22 10.46
CA MET A 133 11.64 7.42 10.73
C MET A 133 11.40 8.34 11.91
N GLY A 134 12.17 8.20 13.01
CA GLY A 134 12.11 9.10 14.15
C GLY A 134 12.34 10.55 13.76
N GLY A 135 13.40 10.80 12.99
CA GLY A 135 13.70 12.15 12.48
C GLY A 135 12.58 12.73 11.61
N TRP A 136 12.03 11.93 10.69
CA TRP A 136 10.92 12.39 9.83
C TRP A 136 9.61 12.62 10.57
N LEU A 137 9.34 11.87 11.64
CA LEU A 137 8.16 12.10 12.49
C LEU A 137 8.33 13.36 13.32
N GLU A 138 9.51 13.60 13.90
CA GLU A 138 9.83 14.79 14.68
C GLU A 138 9.79 16.07 13.83
N SER A 139 10.27 16.01 12.58
CA SER A 139 10.23 17.13 11.63
C SER A 139 8.86 17.34 10.97
N GLY A 140 7.92 16.39 11.15
CA GLY A 140 6.61 16.43 10.48
C GLY A 140 6.64 16.11 8.99
N GLU A 141 7.73 15.53 8.47
CA GLU A 141 7.84 15.12 7.06
C GLU A 141 7.10 13.82 6.76
N VAL A 142 6.88 12.98 7.79
CA VAL A 142 6.05 11.77 7.73
C VAL A 142 4.87 11.93 8.68
N HIS A 143 3.69 11.65 8.17
CA HIS A 143 2.44 11.66 8.93
C HIS A 143 1.91 10.23 9.08
N TYR A 144 1.26 9.97 10.19
CA TYR A 144 0.53 8.73 10.42
C TYR A 144 -0.85 9.04 11.02
N ARG A 145 -1.75 8.08 10.91
CA ARG A 145 -3.07 8.12 11.51
C ARG A 145 -3.33 6.80 12.21
N GLU A 146 -3.89 6.88 13.39
CA GLU A 146 -4.35 5.76 14.19
C GLU A 146 -5.86 5.80 14.32
N ASP A 147 -6.52 4.68 14.07
CA ASP A 147 -7.94 4.47 14.32
C ASP A 147 -8.04 3.60 15.58
N VAL A 148 -8.16 4.24 16.74
CA VAL A 148 -8.11 3.60 18.05
C VAL A 148 -9.50 3.25 18.54
N THR A 149 -9.75 1.96 18.82
CA THR A 149 -10.97 1.46 19.47
C THR A 149 -10.63 0.96 20.86
N ALA A 150 -11.38 1.40 21.89
CA ALA A 150 -11.17 0.96 23.26
C ALA A 150 -11.84 -0.38 23.52
N GLY A 151 -11.19 -1.23 24.34
CA GLY A 151 -11.71 -2.48 24.81
C GLY A 151 -11.34 -3.69 23.95
N LEU A 152 -10.76 -4.71 24.59
CA LEU A 152 -10.35 -5.96 23.91
C LEU A 152 -11.55 -6.70 23.29
N GLU A 153 -12.73 -6.54 23.86
CA GLU A 153 -13.99 -7.13 23.35
C GLU A 153 -14.33 -6.69 21.92
N ASN A 154 -13.81 -5.54 21.48
CA ASN A 154 -14.03 -5.01 20.13
C ASN A 154 -13.01 -5.54 19.11
N ALA A 155 -12.01 -6.32 19.50
CA ALA A 155 -10.91 -6.74 18.62
C ALA A 155 -11.40 -7.51 17.39
N VAL A 156 -12.34 -8.44 17.56
CA VAL A 156 -12.90 -9.24 16.44
C VAL A 156 -13.63 -8.35 15.44
N HIS A 157 -14.46 -7.42 15.93
CA HIS A 157 -15.22 -6.51 15.07
C HIS A 157 -14.27 -5.59 14.28
N VAL A 158 -13.26 -5.01 14.94
CA VAL A 158 -12.27 -4.16 14.28
C VAL A 158 -11.45 -4.92 13.26
N PHE A 159 -11.09 -6.19 13.55
CA PHE A 159 -10.37 -7.04 12.60
C PHE A 159 -11.21 -7.35 11.36
N GLN A 160 -12.49 -7.67 11.54
CA GLN A 160 -13.41 -7.86 10.40
C GLN A 160 -13.54 -6.57 9.58
N GLY A 161 -13.65 -5.41 10.23
CA GLY A 161 -13.66 -4.11 9.59
C GLY A 161 -12.37 -3.83 8.79
N LEU A 162 -11.20 -4.21 9.32
CA LEU A 162 -9.93 -4.10 8.61
C LEU A 162 -9.93 -4.88 7.29
N LEU A 163 -10.42 -6.12 7.30
CA LEU A 163 -10.55 -6.95 6.09
C LEU A 163 -11.57 -6.38 5.08
N ALA A 164 -12.59 -5.68 5.57
CA ALA A 164 -13.56 -4.96 4.73
C ALA A 164 -13.07 -3.57 4.29
N GLY A 165 -11.89 -3.14 4.72
CA GLY A 165 -11.31 -1.84 4.38
C GLY A 165 -12.01 -0.65 5.04
N SER A 166 -12.64 -0.81 6.21
CA SER A 166 -13.37 0.27 6.89
C SER A 166 -12.46 1.27 7.63
N ASN A 167 -11.23 0.87 7.98
CA ASN A 167 -10.27 1.76 8.62
C ASN A 167 -9.62 2.73 7.62
N THR A 168 -9.20 3.91 8.11
CA THR A 168 -8.39 4.86 7.33
C THR A 168 -6.94 4.86 7.79
N GLY A 169 -6.72 4.84 9.11
CA GLY A 169 -5.40 4.76 9.73
C GLY A 169 -5.01 3.34 10.14
N LYS A 170 -4.00 3.25 10.99
CA LYS A 170 -3.63 1.98 11.64
C LYS A 170 -4.71 1.60 12.64
N ALA A 171 -5.41 0.48 12.40
CA ALA A 171 -6.39 -0.04 13.35
C ALA A 171 -5.70 -0.53 14.61
N LEU A 172 -6.07 0.02 15.77
CA LEU A 172 -5.51 -0.29 17.08
C LEU A 172 -6.63 -0.60 18.08
N ILE A 173 -6.38 -1.54 18.98
CA ILE A 173 -7.24 -1.83 20.13
C ILE A 173 -6.53 -1.35 21.39
N ARG A 174 -7.13 -0.38 22.07
CA ARG A 174 -6.62 0.08 23.36
C ARG A 174 -7.12 -0.84 24.48
N VAL A 175 -6.25 -1.67 24.99
CA VAL A 175 -6.57 -2.65 26.06
C VAL A 175 -6.33 -2.10 27.47
N SER A 176 -5.56 -1.02 27.60
CA SER A 176 -5.28 -0.32 28.88
C SER A 176 -4.87 1.13 28.58
N ASP A 177 -4.69 1.93 29.63
CA ASP A 177 -4.03 3.23 29.50
C ASP A 177 -2.59 3.06 29.03
N ASP A 178 -2.13 3.97 28.18
CA ASP A 178 -0.74 3.99 27.72
C ASP A 178 0.16 4.55 28.84
N PRO A 179 1.08 3.75 29.39
CA PRO A 179 1.95 4.18 30.48
C PRO A 179 2.96 5.27 30.06
N THR A 180 3.17 5.47 28.76
CA THR A 180 4.11 6.47 28.22
C THR A 180 3.46 7.83 28.01
N MET A 181 2.13 7.90 27.94
CA MET A 181 1.39 9.15 27.83
C MET A 181 1.33 9.83 29.20
N LYS A 182 2.04 10.93 29.36
CA LYS A 182 1.89 11.78 30.56
C LYS A 182 0.48 12.36 30.57
N ARG A 183 -0.26 12.16 31.67
CA ARG A 183 -1.56 12.81 31.91
C ARG A 183 -1.42 14.32 32.05
#